data_00a6f8b1a32c81dc1c55770c0dd41006
#
_entry.id   00a6f8b1a32c81dc1c55770c0dd41006
#
_cell.length_a   1.000
_cell.length_b   1.000
_cell.length_c   1.000
_cell.angle_alpha   90.00
_cell.angle_beta   90.00
_cell.angle_gamma   90.00
#
_symmetry.space_group_name_H-M   'P 1'
#
loop_
_entity.id
_entity.type
_entity.pdbx_description
1 polymer ?
#
loop_
_entity_poly.entity_id
_entity_poly.type
_entity_poly.pdbx_seq_one_letter_code
_entity_poly.pdbx_strand_id
1 'polypeptide(L)'
;MRSFLALATVATATLVLIASAASAAPPTKDVFYDSFSFEDTWTCPGITIVQSNEERDTIIEFSPTRLWIQRHGVATLTANGKTLTSNFSAMIFEDASAQQVKVVGTVYNIQVPGRGNLLLDAGSVVIDLSTDPPAIRFSGPHQQLSGDVAGLCDYLAES
;
A
#
# COMPACT_ATOMS: atom_id res chain seq x y z
N MET A 1 -89.70 3.64 5.03
CA MET A 1 -88.49 3.52 5.78
C MET A 1 -87.52 2.76 4.89
N ARG A 2 -86.63 3.49 4.23
CA ARG A 2 -85.66 2.89 3.25
C ARG A 2 -84.29 3.25 3.70
N SER A 3 -83.55 2.20 4.10
CA SER A 3 -82.13 2.31 4.49
C SER A 3 -81.25 2.47 3.25
N PHE A 4 -80.44 3.50 3.16
CA PHE A 4 -79.42 3.62 2.16
C PHE A 4 -78.09 3.23 2.79
N LEU A 5 -77.54 2.09 2.37
CA LEU A 5 -76.14 1.75 2.63
C LEU A 5 -75.26 2.55 1.69
N ALA A 6 -74.40 3.36 2.26
CA ALA A 6 -73.27 4.01 1.53
C ALA A 6 -72.09 3.08 1.56
N LEU A 7 -71.67 2.58 0.39
CA LEU A 7 -70.42 1.86 0.20
C LEU A 7 -69.26 2.86 0.06
N ALA A 8 -68.40 2.93 1.08
CA ALA A 8 -67.15 3.68 1.01
C ALA A 8 -66.08 2.78 0.39
N THR A 9 -65.71 3.05 -0.84
CA THR A 9 -64.56 2.44 -1.52
C THR A 9 -63.27 3.11 -1.06
N VAL A 10 -62.49 2.41 -0.25
CA VAL A 10 -61.15 2.81 0.13
C VAL A 10 -60.20 2.42 -0.99
N ALA A 11 -59.71 3.43 -1.75
CA ALA A 11 -58.64 3.24 -2.73
C ALA A 11 -57.30 3.23 -2.00
N THR A 12 -56.77 2.04 -1.79
CA THR A 12 -55.37 1.86 -1.30
C THR A 12 -54.41 2.14 -2.44
N ALA A 13 -53.80 3.33 -2.47
CA ALA A 13 -52.67 3.66 -3.35
C ALA A 13 -51.41 2.95 -2.85
N THR A 14 -51.04 1.87 -3.47
CA THR A 14 -49.76 1.18 -3.23
C THR A 14 -48.64 2.01 -3.86
N LEU A 15 -47.92 2.77 -3.05
CA LEU A 15 -46.70 3.50 -3.45
C LEU A 15 -45.60 2.45 -3.62
N VAL A 16 -45.32 2.02 -4.84
CA VAL A 16 -44.14 1.21 -5.13
C VAL A 16 -42.93 2.14 -5.10
N LEU A 17 -42.23 2.16 -3.97
CA LEU A 17 -40.88 2.73 -3.86
C LEU A 17 -39.94 1.86 -4.69
N ILE A 18 -39.69 2.25 -5.93
CA ILE A 18 -38.57 1.73 -6.72
C ILE A 18 -37.30 2.36 -6.08
N ALA A 19 -36.73 1.64 -5.11
CA ALA A 19 -35.38 1.93 -4.66
C ALA A 19 -34.47 1.69 -5.86
N SER A 20 -34.07 2.77 -6.54
CA SER A 20 -33.00 2.73 -7.53
C SER A 20 -31.76 2.29 -6.77
N ALA A 21 -31.38 1.00 -6.91
CA ALA A 21 -30.06 0.55 -6.48
C ALA A 21 -29.07 1.42 -7.26
N ALA A 22 -28.47 2.39 -6.58
CA ALA A 22 -27.36 3.14 -7.14
C ALA A 22 -26.27 2.11 -7.43
N SER A 23 -26.17 1.69 -8.69
CA SER A 23 -25.09 0.82 -9.14
C SER A 23 -23.81 1.61 -8.92
N ALA A 24 -22.99 1.19 -7.95
CA ALA A 24 -21.68 1.75 -7.77
C ALA A 24 -20.93 1.60 -9.12
N ALA A 25 -20.33 2.67 -9.60
CA ALA A 25 -19.52 2.60 -10.80
C ALA A 25 -18.42 1.54 -10.60
N PRO A 26 -18.10 0.75 -11.61
CA PRO A 26 -17.00 -0.21 -11.49
C PRO A 26 -15.70 0.53 -11.18
N PRO A 27 -14.79 -0.09 -10.42
CA PRO A 27 -13.50 0.51 -10.13
C PRO A 27 -12.74 0.83 -11.42
N THR A 28 -12.06 1.96 -11.47
CA THR A 28 -11.11 2.27 -12.54
C THR A 28 -9.79 1.56 -12.29
N LYS A 29 -9.05 1.28 -13.37
CA LYS A 29 -7.76 0.61 -13.28
C LYS A 29 -6.78 1.27 -14.24
N ASP A 30 -5.67 1.75 -13.70
CA ASP A 30 -4.57 2.33 -14.44
C ASP A 30 -3.24 1.62 -14.14
N VAL A 31 -2.33 1.63 -15.10
CA VAL A 31 -1.01 1.01 -14.96
C VAL A 31 0.05 2.05 -15.28
N PHE A 32 0.99 2.22 -14.36
CA PHE A 32 2.11 3.14 -14.47
C PHE A 32 3.42 2.36 -14.41
N TYR A 33 4.43 2.88 -15.10
CA TYR A 33 5.81 2.42 -15.02
C TYR A 33 6.64 3.62 -14.63
N ASP A 34 7.48 3.46 -13.62
CA ASP A 34 8.37 4.50 -13.13
C ASP A 34 9.76 3.98 -12.89
N SER A 35 10.75 4.87 -13.03
CA SER A 35 12.11 4.59 -12.64
C SER A 35 12.73 5.86 -12.04
N PHE A 36 13.32 5.72 -10.87
CA PHE A 36 13.94 6.82 -10.16
C PHE A 36 15.17 6.35 -9.38
N SER A 37 16.03 7.31 -9.02
CA SER A 37 17.21 7.04 -8.23
C SER A 37 17.38 8.14 -7.18
N PHE A 38 17.89 7.77 -6.02
CA PHE A 38 18.22 8.69 -4.94
C PHE A 38 19.41 8.18 -4.12
N GLU A 39 20.00 9.09 -3.32
CA GLU A 39 21.04 8.75 -2.36
C GLU A 39 20.42 8.52 -0.98
N ASP A 40 20.69 7.34 -0.43
CA ASP A 40 20.35 7.00 0.94
C ASP A 40 21.60 7.14 1.82
N THR A 41 21.56 8.09 2.74
CA THR A 41 22.65 8.38 3.69
C THR A 41 22.28 8.05 5.13
N TRP A 42 21.07 7.55 5.36
CA TRP A 42 20.53 7.28 6.70
C TRP A 42 20.50 5.79 7.08
N THR A 43 20.33 4.89 6.11
CA THR A 43 20.26 3.45 6.38
C THR A 43 21.58 2.91 6.94
N CYS A 44 22.73 3.28 6.33
CA CYS A 44 24.04 2.87 6.79
C CYS A 44 24.90 4.12 7.12
N PRO A 45 25.05 4.49 8.39
CA PRO A 45 25.82 5.67 8.78
C PRO A 45 27.25 5.67 8.22
N GLY A 46 27.63 6.72 7.50
CA GLY A 46 28.93 6.86 6.87
C GLY A 46 29.10 6.18 5.51
N ILE A 47 28.05 5.54 4.99
CA ILE A 47 28.01 4.94 3.66
C ILE A 47 26.89 5.62 2.87
N THR A 48 27.19 6.18 1.70
CA THR A 48 26.19 6.63 0.76
C THR A 48 25.79 5.47 -0.13
N ILE A 49 24.52 5.07 -0.06
CA ILE A 49 23.93 4.03 -0.92
C ILE A 49 23.19 4.74 -2.04
N VAL A 50 23.59 4.51 -3.29
CA VAL A 50 22.77 4.93 -4.44
C VAL A 50 21.74 3.85 -4.67
N GLN A 51 20.47 4.20 -4.48
CA GLN A 51 19.34 3.31 -4.75
C GLN A 51 18.67 3.71 -6.05
N SER A 52 18.46 2.74 -6.93
CA SER A 52 17.68 2.89 -8.16
C SER A 52 16.52 1.89 -8.13
N ASN A 53 15.32 2.38 -8.45
CA ASN A 53 14.12 1.56 -8.49
C ASN A 53 13.53 1.57 -9.91
N GLU A 54 13.12 0.40 -10.35
CA GLU A 54 12.27 0.22 -11.53
C GLU A 54 10.97 -0.42 -11.05
N GLU A 55 9.85 0.26 -11.24
CA GLU A 55 8.58 -0.20 -10.68
C GLU A 55 7.42 -0.14 -11.67
N ARG A 56 6.47 -1.02 -11.44
CA ARG A 56 5.17 -1.06 -12.11
C ARG A 56 4.09 -1.01 -11.06
N ASP A 57 3.29 0.03 -11.11
CA ASP A 57 2.11 0.21 -10.27
C ASP A 57 0.84 -0.08 -11.06
N THR A 58 -0.05 -0.85 -10.46
CA THR A 58 -1.43 -0.99 -10.90
C THR A 58 -2.32 -0.33 -9.86
N ILE A 59 -2.92 0.80 -10.21
CA ILE A 59 -3.81 1.56 -9.34
C ILE A 59 -5.24 1.15 -9.62
N ILE A 60 -5.99 0.79 -8.58
CA ILE A 60 -7.41 0.43 -8.63
C ILE A 60 -8.15 1.42 -7.73
N GLU A 61 -8.90 2.33 -8.34
CA GLU A 61 -9.69 3.33 -7.63
C GLU A 61 -11.12 2.86 -7.45
N PHE A 62 -11.56 2.72 -6.20
CA PHE A 62 -12.93 2.31 -5.83
C PHE A 62 -13.83 3.51 -5.59
N SER A 63 -13.25 4.63 -5.14
CA SER A 63 -13.91 5.91 -4.90
C SER A 63 -12.87 7.03 -4.81
N PRO A 64 -13.25 8.31 -4.82
CA PRO A 64 -12.31 9.42 -4.66
C PRO A 64 -11.49 9.40 -3.35
N THR A 65 -11.90 8.57 -2.38
CA THR A 65 -11.22 8.47 -1.07
C THR A 65 -10.59 7.11 -0.83
N ARG A 66 -10.72 6.16 -1.77
CA ARG A 66 -10.28 4.79 -1.54
C ARG A 66 -9.65 4.20 -2.79
N LEU A 67 -8.37 3.87 -2.68
CA LEU A 67 -7.63 3.22 -3.76
C LEU A 67 -6.72 2.11 -3.24
N TRP A 68 -6.39 1.19 -4.15
CA TRP A 68 -5.39 0.16 -3.94
C TRP A 68 -4.31 0.31 -5.00
N ILE A 69 -3.05 0.16 -4.59
CA ILE A 69 -1.92 0.14 -5.51
C ILE A 69 -1.25 -1.23 -5.37
N GLN A 70 -1.19 -1.95 -6.45
CA GLN A 70 -0.38 -3.16 -6.56
C GLN A 70 0.96 -2.77 -7.18
N ARG A 71 2.02 -2.77 -6.37
CA ARG A 71 3.38 -2.37 -6.76
C ARG A 71 4.28 -3.58 -6.89
N HIS A 72 5.01 -3.64 -7.99
CA HIS A 72 6.05 -4.63 -8.24
C HIS A 72 7.25 -3.95 -8.85
N GLY A 73 8.45 -4.40 -8.51
CA GLY A 73 9.64 -3.81 -9.10
C GLY A 73 10.94 -4.45 -8.63
N VAL A 74 12.01 -3.80 -9.02
CA VAL A 74 13.37 -4.14 -8.64
C VAL A 74 14.03 -2.91 -8.04
N ALA A 75 14.58 -3.05 -6.85
CA ALA A 75 15.48 -2.07 -6.23
C ALA A 75 16.92 -2.53 -6.43
N THR A 76 17.78 -1.63 -6.86
CA THR A 76 19.24 -1.83 -6.98
C THR A 76 19.93 -0.87 -6.02
N LEU A 77 20.74 -1.41 -5.11
CA LEU A 77 21.51 -0.66 -4.12
C LEU A 77 22.98 -0.75 -4.49
N THR A 78 23.63 0.39 -4.66
CA THR A 78 25.06 0.44 -4.99
C THR A 78 25.80 1.30 -3.99
N ALA A 79 26.88 0.75 -3.39
CA ALA A 79 27.79 1.45 -2.50
C ALA A 79 29.16 0.77 -2.51
N ASN A 80 30.23 1.54 -2.42
CA ASN A 80 31.61 1.06 -2.32
C ASN A 80 31.99 0.01 -3.39
N GLY A 81 31.48 0.18 -4.62
CA GLY A 81 31.74 -0.73 -5.75
C GLY A 81 30.93 -2.03 -5.71
N LYS A 82 30.06 -2.23 -4.73
CA LYS A 82 29.15 -3.37 -4.63
C LYS A 82 27.78 -2.98 -5.12
N THR A 83 27.10 -3.96 -5.75
CA THR A 83 25.72 -3.82 -6.22
C THR A 83 24.88 -4.98 -5.70
N LEU A 84 23.78 -4.66 -5.08
CA LEU A 84 22.78 -5.58 -4.56
C LEU A 84 21.44 -5.33 -5.23
N THR A 85 20.65 -6.37 -5.44
CA THR A 85 19.32 -6.26 -6.01
C THR A 85 18.29 -6.90 -5.10
N SER A 86 17.09 -6.32 -5.08
CA SER A 86 15.93 -6.82 -4.38
C SER A 86 14.71 -6.72 -5.27
N ASN A 87 14.02 -7.83 -5.48
CA ASN A 87 12.67 -7.77 -6.02
C ASN A 87 11.69 -7.38 -4.91
N PHE A 88 10.80 -6.46 -5.19
CA PHE A 88 9.75 -6.08 -4.25
C PHE A 88 8.36 -6.29 -4.83
N SER A 89 7.42 -6.56 -3.95
CA SER A 89 6.00 -6.73 -4.28
C SER A 89 5.18 -6.33 -3.07
N ALA A 90 4.35 -5.31 -3.23
CA ALA A 90 3.52 -4.80 -2.16
C ALA A 90 2.12 -4.42 -2.65
N MET A 91 1.14 -4.55 -1.76
CA MET A 91 -0.18 -3.95 -1.88
C MET A 91 -0.27 -2.76 -0.94
N ILE A 92 -0.62 -1.60 -1.47
CA ILE A 92 -0.85 -0.38 -0.72
C ILE A 92 -2.35 -0.10 -0.75
N PHE A 93 -2.93 0.08 0.42
CA PHE A 93 -4.33 0.38 0.63
C PHE A 93 -4.41 1.78 1.21
N GLU A 94 -4.99 2.71 0.47
CA GLU A 94 -5.21 4.07 0.93
C GLU A 94 -6.69 4.30 1.17
N ASP A 95 -7.01 4.80 2.35
CA ASP A 95 -8.35 5.23 2.74
C ASP A 95 -8.26 6.65 3.33
N ALA A 96 -8.52 7.64 2.49
CA ALA A 96 -8.45 9.04 2.90
C ALA A 96 -9.55 9.38 3.92
N SER A 97 -10.68 8.66 3.92
CA SER A 97 -11.75 8.88 4.89
C SER A 97 -11.38 8.37 6.28
N ALA A 98 -10.59 7.32 6.37
CA ALA A 98 -10.04 6.79 7.60
C ALA A 98 -8.68 7.42 7.96
N GLN A 99 -8.15 8.30 7.10
CA GLN A 99 -6.81 8.89 7.23
C GLN A 99 -5.74 7.81 7.47
N GLN A 100 -5.81 6.73 6.71
CA GLN A 100 -4.96 5.57 6.93
C GLN A 100 -4.35 5.07 5.62
N VAL A 101 -3.08 4.68 5.70
CA VAL A 101 -2.36 3.95 4.66
C VAL A 101 -1.90 2.61 5.23
N LYS A 102 -2.17 1.52 4.51
CA LYS A 102 -1.66 0.19 4.87
C LYS A 102 -0.86 -0.37 3.71
N VAL A 103 0.36 -0.81 4.00
CA VAL A 103 1.25 -1.51 3.06
C VAL A 103 1.38 -2.96 3.50
N VAL A 104 1.25 -3.90 2.57
CA VAL A 104 1.41 -5.33 2.84
C VAL A 104 2.25 -5.95 1.73
N GLY A 105 3.30 -6.65 2.08
CA GLY A 105 4.15 -7.32 1.10
C GLY A 105 5.60 -7.34 1.48
N THR A 106 6.46 -7.44 0.46
CA THR A 106 7.91 -7.42 0.60
C THR A 106 8.45 -6.15 -0.06
N VAL A 107 9.14 -5.33 0.72
CA VAL A 107 9.83 -4.12 0.23
C VAL A 107 11.28 -4.43 -0.08
N TYR A 108 11.95 -5.16 0.80
CA TYR A 108 13.31 -5.64 0.56
C TYR A 108 13.44 -7.13 0.90
N ASN A 109 14.19 -7.84 0.05
CA ASN A 109 14.65 -9.20 0.31
C ASN A 109 16.02 -9.37 -0.36
N ILE A 110 17.06 -8.91 0.33
CA ILE A 110 18.43 -8.89 -0.17
C ILE A 110 19.18 -10.09 0.39
N GLN A 111 19.54 -11.00 -0.49
CA GLN A 111 20.29 -12.21 -0.14
C GLN A 111 21.62 -12.25 -0.91
N VAL A 112 22.68 -12.66 -0.22
CA VAL A 112 24.00 -12.85 -0.83
C VAL A 112 24.44 -14.29 -0.59
N PRO A 113 24.87 -15.02 -1.64
CA PRO A 113 25.39 -16.39 -1.51
C PRO A 113 26.52 -16.45 -0.47
N GLY A 114 26.40 -17.38 0.48
CA GLY A 114 27.38 -17.57 1.56
C GLY A 114 27.27 -16.57 2.73
N ARG A 115 26.44 -15.54 2.62
CA ARG A 115 26.20 -14.56 3.70
C ARG A 115 24.78 -14.63 4.25
N GLY A 116 23.87 -15.25 3.50
CA GLY A 116 22.45 -15.33 3.86
C GLY A 116 21.68 -14.04 3.54
N ASN A 117 20.67 -13.74 4.36
CA ASN A 117 19.84 -12.56 4.21
C ASN A 117 20.53 -11.35 4.87
N LEU A 118 20.78 -10.29 4.08
CA LEU A 118 21.39 -9.05 4.55
C LEU A 118 20.35 -8.01 4.94
N LEU A 119 19.17 -8.03 4.30
CA LEU A 119 18.05 -7.14 4.60
C LEU A 119 16.74 -7.81 4.21
N LEU A 120 15.83 -7.92 5.18
CA LEU A 120 14.46 -8.38 4.95
C LEU A 120 13.48 -7.36 5.51
N ASP A 121 12.69 -6.78 4.62
CA ASP A 121 11.62 -5.86 4.96
C ASP A 121 10.33 -6.38 4.34
N ALA A 122 9.55 -7.10 5.13
CA ALA A 122 8.35 -7.79 4.67
C ALA A 122 7.29 -7.86 5.79
N GLY A 123 6.03 -7.92 5.39
CA GLY A 123 4.92 -7.99 6.34
C GLY A 123 3.89 -6.91 6.12
N SER A 124 3.44 -6.25 7.16
CA SER A 124 2.50 -5.14 7.04
C SER A 124 2.91 -3.92 7.85
N VAL A 125 2.73 -2.75 7.25
CA VAL A 125 2.88 -1.43 7.89
C VAL A 125 1.53 -0.72 7.81
N VAL A 126 1.08 -0.16 8.92
CA VAL A 126 -0.12 0.68 8.99
C VAL A 126 0.31 2.05 9.50
N ILE A 127 0.02 3.08 8.70
CA ILE A 127 0.30 4.48 9.02
C ILE A 127 -1.04 5.15 9.28
N ASP A 128 -1.22 5.65 10.50
CA ASP A 128 -2.39 6.40 10.93
C ASP A 128 -2.06 7.90 10.83
N LEU A 129 -2.64 8.56 9.83
CA LEU A 129 -2.43 9.97 9.54
C LEU A 129 -3.35 10.89 10.35
N SER A 130 -4.25 10.32 11.17
CA SER A 130 -5.14 11.09 12.04
C SER A 130 -4.45 11.68 13.28
N THR A 131 -3.20 11.25 13.53
CA THR A 131 -2.37 11.73 14.64
C THR A 131 -1.20 12.59 14.15
N ASP A 132 -0.71 13.48 15.00
CA ASP A 132 0.50 14.28 14.75
C ASP A 132 1.51 14.09 15.90
N PRO A 133 2.69 13.48 15.66
CA PRO A 133 3.11 12.85 14.39
C PRO A 133 2.28 11.60 14.04
N PRO A 134 2.28 11.17 12.76
CA PRO A 134 1.60 9.95 12.34
C PRO A 134 2.02 8.73 13.13
N ALA A 135 1.05 7.93 13.59
CA ALA A 135 1.33 6.70 14.30
C ALA A 135 1.61 5.57 13.32
N ILE A 136 2.74 4.86 13.52
CA ILE A 136 3.16 3.75 12.66
C ILE A 136 3.12 2.46 13.47
N ARG A 137 2.46 1.45 12.91
CA ARG A 137 2.43 0.08 13.45
C ARG A 137 2.85 -0.88 12.36
N PHE A 138 3.68 -1.85 12.70
CA PHE A 138 4.14 -2.86 11.75
C PHE A 138 4.16 -4.25 12.37
N SER A 139 4.04 -5.27 11.51
CA SER A 139 4.18 -6.68 11.88
C SER A 139 4.88 -7.46 10.77
N GLY A 140 5.74 -8.35 11.16
CA GLY A 140 6.69 -9.06 10.28
C GLY A 140 8.11 -8.53 10.43
N PRO A 141 9.06 -9.08 9.69
CA PRO A 141 10.42 -8.58 9.68
C PRO A 141 10.50 -7.25 8.93
N HIS A 142 10.73 -6.17 9.67
CA HIS A 142 10.91 -4.81 9.14
C HIS A 142 12.27 -4.28 9.61
N GLN A 143 13.35 -4.88 9.08
CA GLN A 143 14.71 -4.60 9.55
C GLN A 143 15.11 -3.13 9.32
N GLN A 144 14.70 -2.54 8.18
CA GLN A 144 14.98 -1.13 7.93
C GLN A 144 14.24 -0.22 8.92
N LEU A 145 12.95 -0.47 9.17
CA LEU A 145 12.16 0.35 10.11
C LEU A 145 12.58 0.15 11.57
N SER A 146 13.05 -1.05 11.92
CA SER A 146 13.56 -1.35 13.26
C SER A 146 15.00 -0.94 13.49
N GLY A 147 15.72 -0.55 12.44
CA GLY A 147 17.15 -0.24 12.49
C GLY A 147 18.08 -1.46 12.53
N ASP A 148 17.56 -2.66 12.29
CA ASP A 148 18.33 -3.91 12.23
C ASP A 148 18.95 -4.11 10.83
N VAL A 149 19.85 -3.20 10.46
CA VAL A 149 20.48 -3.14 9.14
C VAL A 149 21.98 -3.47 9.18
N ALA A 150 22.50 -3.95 10.31
CA ALA A 150 23.94 -4.20 10.50
C ALA A 150 24.50 -5.15 9.42
N GLY A 151 23.80 -6.24 9.08
CA GLY A 151 24.26 -7.18 8.06
C GLY A 151 24.43 -6.54 6.68
N LEU A 152 23.53 -5.63 6.28
CA LEU A 152 23.65 -4.87 5.03
C LEU A 152 24.84 -3.90 5.10
N CYS A 153 24.95 -3.13 6.18
CA CYS A 153 25.97 -2.10 6.32
C CYS A 153 27.37 -2.71 6.40
N ASP A 154 27.56 -3.78 7.16
CA ASP A 154 28.83 -4.50 7.25
C ASP A 154 29.25 -5.05 5.88
N TYR A 155 28.30 -5.65 5.14
CA TYR A 155 28.59 -6.13 3.79
C TYR A 155 29.00 -4.99 2.85
N LEU A 156 28.31 -3.87 2.87
CA LEU A 156 28.63 -2.72 2.01
C LEU A 156 29.94 -2.00 2.43
N ALA A 157 30.36 -2.10 3.70
CA ALA A 157 31.60 -1.51 4.21
C ALA A 157 32.85 -2.33 3.84
N GLU A 158 32.72 -3.62 3.55
CA GLU A 158 33.85 -4.46 3.16
C GLU A 158 34.43 -3.98 1.81
N SER A 159 35.72 -3.72 1.76
CA SER A 159 36.47 -3.35 0.56
C SER A 159 36.97 -4.55 -0.25
#